data_aaffa2d5189295cbf6f0ed14b8ad5ef1
#
_entry.id   aaffa2d5189295cbf6f0ed14b8ad5ef1
#
_cell.length_a   1.000
_cell.length_b   1.000
_cell.length_c   1.000
_cell.angle_alpha   90.00
_cell.angle_beta   90.00
_cell.angle_gamma   90.00
#
_symmetry.space_group_name_H-M   'P 1'
#
loop_
_entity.id
_entity.type
_entity.pdbx_description
1 polymer ?
#
loop_
_entity_poly.entity_id
_entity_poly.type
_entity_poly.pdbx_seq_one_letter_code
_entity_poly.pdbx_strand_id
1 'polypeptide(L)' 'GTPTFVFPSGAAVYLQLLPAPTAEDAVPFWREFVASAEGRPNLREFKRTRRPAR' A
#
# COMPACT_ATOMS: atom_id res chain seq x y z
N GLY A 1 5.79 9.59 10.66
CA GLY A 1 6.48 8.42 10.17
C GLY A 1 5.68 7.64 9.16
N THR A 2 6.30 6.64 8.65
CA THR A 2 5.67 5.81 7.63
C THR A 2 5.17 4.54 8.31
N PRO A 3 3.87 4.26 8.21
CA PRO A 3 3.30 3.16 8.97
C PRO A 3 3.61 1.78 8.39
N THR A 4 3.71 0.82 9.27
CA THR A 4 3.70 -0.59 8.92
C THR A 4 2.36 -1.15 9.36
N PHE A 5 1.68 -1.82 8.45
CA PHE A 5 0.39 -2.44 8.73
C PHE A 5 0.59 -3.92 8.98
N VAL A 6 -0.02 -4.43 10.06
CA VAL A 6 0.02 -5.85 10.39
C VAL A 6 -1.41 -6.38 10.28
N PHE A 7 -1.57 -7.42 9.49
CA PHE A 7 -2.88 -8.00 9.19
C PHE A 7 -3.10 -9.30 9.97
N PRO A 8 -4.36 -9.72 10.12
CA PRO A 8 -4.65 -10.96 10.84
C PRO A 8 -3.96 -12.20 10.28
N SER A 9 -3.66 -12.20 8.98
CA SER A 9 -2.94 -13.32 8.36
C SER A 9 -1.49 -13.41 8.82
N GLY A 10 -0.99 -12.38 9.51
CA GLY A 10 0.41 -12.27 9.88
C GLY A 10 1.22 -11.45 8.91
N ALA A 11 0.64 -11.03 7.79
CA ALA A 11 1.34 -10.18 6.85
C ALA A 11 1.67 -8.83 7.50
N ALA A 12 2.89 -8.38 7.35
CA ALA A 12 3.32 -7.07 7.81
C ALA A 12 3.82 -6.31 6.60
N VAL A 13 3.19 -5.18 6.32
CA VAL A 13 3.44 -4.44 5.08
C VAL A 13 3.73 -2.99 5.39
N TYR A 14 4.83 -2.52 4.84
CA TYR A 14 5.25 -1.14 4.92
C TYR A 14 4.63 -0.37 3.76
N LEU A 15 3.97 0.73 4.05
CA LEU A 15 3.29 1.51 3.03
C LEU A 15 3.69 2.96 3.13
N GLN A 16 4.07 3.53 2.00
CA GLN A 16 4.35 4.96 1.91
C GLN A 16 3.63 5.54 0.71
N LEU A 17 2.86 6.58 0.94
CA LEU A 17 2.14 7.32 -0.09
C LEU A 17 2.60 8.76 -0.07
N LEU A 18 2.97 9.26 -1.24
CA LEU A 18 3.49 10.61 -1.36
C LEU A 18 3.00 11.20 -2.68
N PRO A 19 2.02 12.07 -2.67
CA PRO A 19 1.26 12.56 -1.52
C PRO A 19 0.23 11.56 -1.02
N ALA A 20 -0.42 11.90 0.08
CA ALA A 20 -1.50 11.08 0.60
C ALA A 20 -2.67 11.05 -0.40
N PRO A 21 -3.47 9.98 -0.41
CA PRO A 21 -4.61 9.93 -1.32
C PRO A 21 -5.67 10.95 -0.95
N THR A 22 -6.44 11.36 -1.96
CA THR A 22 -7.59 12.22 -1.72
C THR A 22 -8.67 11.43 -1.00
N ALA A 23 -9.65 12.15 -0.43
CA ALA A 23 -10.77 11.48 0.23
C ALA A 23 -11.51 10.54 -0.72
N GLU A 24 -11.62 10.93 -1.99
CA GLU A 24 -12.31 10.11 -3.00
C GLU A 24 -11.56 8.82 -3.29
N ASP A 25 -10.24 8.88 -3.25
CA ASP A 25 -9.42 7.72 -3.61
C ASP A 25 -9.07 6.83 -2.44
N ALA A 26 -9.27 7.31 -1.21
CA ALA A 26 -8.80 6.62 -0.03
C ALA A 26 -9.41 5.22 0.12
N VAL A 27 -10.73 5.10 -0.06
CA VAL A 27 -11.38 3.81 0.11
C VAL A 27 -11.05 2.84 -1.02
N PRO A 28 -11.13 3.23 -2.30
CA PRO A 28 -10.71 2.34 -3.37
C PRO A 28 -9.25 1.90 -3.23
N PHE A 29 -8.38 2.83 -2.87
CA PHE A 29 -6.98 2.47 -2.67
C PHE A 29 -6.81 1.49 -1.52
N TRP A 30 -7.51 1.72 -0.41
CA TRP A 30 -7.40 0.83 0.74
C TRP A 30 -7.79 -0.60 0.37
N ARG A 31 -8.86 -0.76 -0.42
CA ARG A 31 -9.29 -2.07 -0.87
C ARG A 31 -8.22 -2.76 -1.72
N GLU A 32 -7.60 -2.00 -2.62
CA GLU A 32 -6.52 -2.53 -3.46
C GLU A 32 -5.33 -2.95 -2.61
N PHE A 33 -4.99 -2.12 -1.64
CA PHE A 33 -3.87 -2.38 -0.76
C PHE A 33 -4.10 -3.64 0.07
N VAL A 34 -5.27 -3.77 0.67
CA VAL A 34 -5.58 -4.95 1.49
C VAL A 34 -5.60 -6.20 0.62
N ALA A 35 -6.20 -6.12 -0.57
CA ALA A 35 -6.23 -7.26 -1.48
C ALA A 35 -4.82 -7.71 -1.85
N SER A 36 -3.91 -6.78 -2.06
CA SER A 36 -2.53 -7.11 -2.38
C SER A 36 -1.78 -7.66 -1.18
N ALA A 37 -1.94 -7.02 -0.02
CA ALA A 37 -1.22 -7.42 1.18
C ALA A 37 -1.66 -8.79 1.68
N GLU A 38 -2.96 -9.04 1.67
CA GLU A 38 -3.51 -10.27 2.21
C GLU A 38 -3.69 -11.35 1.16
N GLY A 39 -4.06 -10.97 -0.07
CA GLY A 39 -4.39 -11.93 -1.10
C GLY A 39 -3.26 -12.30 -2.04
N ARG A 40 -2.12 -11.63 -1.94
CA ARG A 40 -0.98 -11.87 -2.84
C ARG A 40 0.30 -12.05 -2.04
N PRO A 41 0.44 -13.13 -1.31
CA PRO A 41 1.63 -13.31 -0.47
C PRO A 41 2.94 -13.40 -1.25
N ASN A 42 2.86 -13.67 -2.55
CA ASN A 42 4.05 -13.69 -3.40
C ASN A 42 4.48 -12.30 -3.86
N LEU A 43 3.68 -11.26 -3.61
CA LEU A 43 4.08 -9.89 -3.91
C LEU A 43 4.92 -9.38 -2.75
N ARG A 44 6.23 -9.40 -2.94
CA ARG A 44 7.16 -9.07 -1.86
C ARG A 44 7.55 -7.60 -1.86
N GLU A 45 7.59 -6.99 -3.03
CA GLU A 45 7.99 -5.60 -3.12
C GLU A 45 7.40 -4.96 -4.36
N PHE A 46 6.92 -3.74 -4.19
CA PHE A 46 6.46 -2.89 -5.29
C PHE A 46 7.05 -1.51 -4.98
N LYS A 47 7.99 -1.08 -5.81
CA LYS A 47 8.72 0.14 -5.50
C LYS A 47 8.83 1.02 -6.75
N ARG A 48 8.55 2.31 -6.58
CA ARG A 48 8.80 3.26 -7.65
C ARG A 48 10.21 3.80 -7.48
N THR A 49 11.00 3.72 -8.53
CA THR A 49 12.38 4.16 -8.49
C THR A 49 12.53 5.63 -8.89
N ARG A 50 11.47 6.22 -9.42
CA ARG A 50 11.44 7.64 -9.76
C ARG A 50 10.09 8.20 -9.44
N ARG A 51 10.06 9.49 -9.15
CA ARG A 51 8.79 10.18 -9.03
C ARG A 51 8.16 10.34 -10.40
N PRO A 52 6.84 10.21 -10.50
CA PRO A 52 6.15 10.49 -11.75
C PRO A 52 6.40 11.93 -12.18
N ALA A 53 6.50 12.14 -13.48
CA ALA A 53 6.58 13.49 -14.03
C ALA A 53 5.21 14.17 -13.89
N ARG A 54 5.22 15.46 -13.60
CA ARG A 54 3.98 16.19 -13.39
C ARG A 54 4.06 17.51 -14.04
#